data_e7a1ac49161bbbcd53639ec4c3a9e70d
#
_entry.id   e7a1ac49161bbbcd53639ec4c3a9e70d
#
_cell.length_a   1.000
_cell.length_b   1.000
_cell.length_c   1.000
_cell.angle_alpha   90.00
_cell.angle_beta   90.00
_cell.angle_gamma   90.00
#
_symmetry.space_group_name_H-M   'P 1'
#
loop_
_entity.id
_entity.type
_entity.pdbx_description
1 polymer ?
#
loop_
_entity_poly.entity_id
_entity_poly.type
_entity_poly.pdbx_seq_one_letter_code
_entity_poly.pdbx_strand_id
1 'polypeptide(L)'
;MNGEVAQIRDIVIYARHALKTKSKISYKPSKYENKIEFLFTENFKAKDVSEWYEHCIEKGLEDIKLSMPIAVKDPSLLAFSNTSQAGLVCYFKDNVVTYFIPKWESGDNGWNVIYREYKWENSPKKKVQFEDNTEDFKNTLSKITTLADKIDFQNFANIFI
;
A
#
# COMPACT_ATOMS: atom_id res chain seq x y z
N MET A 1 8.66 6.44 -8.09
CA MET A 1 7.92 6.17 -6.83
C MET A 1 8.97 5.80 -5.80
N ASN A 2 8.90 6.35 -4.58
CA ASN A 2 9.81 5.99 -3.49
C ASN A 2 9.67 4.49 -3.19
N GLY A 3 10.77 3.76 -2.96
CA GLY A 3 10.77 2.32 -2.70
C GLY A 3 9.86 1.91 -1.54
N GLU A 4 9.77 2.73 -0.49
CA GLU A 4 8.90 2.52 0.66
C GLU A 4 7.41 2.47 0.25
N VAL A 5 6.94 3.46 -0.49
CA VAL A 5 5.55 3.52 -0.96
C VAL A 5 5.23 2.37 -1.91
N ALA A 6 6.19 1.98 -2.75
CA ALA A 6 6.03 0.85 -3.67
C ALA A 6 5.84 -0.46 -2.91
N GLN A 7 6.66 -0.73 -1.89
CA GLN A 7 6.52 -1.93 -1.06
C GLN A 7 5.16 -1.98 -0.36
N ILE A 8 4.75 -0.89 0.29
CA ILE A 8 3.47 -0.83 1.00
C ILE A 8 2.30 -1.04 0.03
N ARG A 9 2.34 -0.37 -1.15
CA ARG A 9 1.35 -0.56 -2.20
C ARG A 9 1.23 -2.03 -2.59
N ASP A 10 2.35 -2.69 -2.82
CA ASP A 10 2.36 -4.08 -3.25
C ASP A 10 1.80 -5.00 -2.17
N ILE A 11 2.19 -4.82 -0.90
CA ILE A 11 1.61 -5.56 0.23
C ILE A 11 0.08 -5.36 0.26
N VAL A 12 -0.41 -4.12 0.12
CA VAL A 12 -1.86 -3.82 0.10
C VAL A 12 -2.56 -4.53 -1.05
N ILE A 13 -2.01 -4.49 -2.26
CA ILE A 13 -2.61 -5.13 -3.44
C ILE A 13 -2.72 -6.63 -3.23
N TYR A 14 -1.63 -7.29 -2.82
CA TYR A 14 -1.63 -8.74 -2.60
C TYR A 14 -2.53 -9.16 -1.44
N ALA A 15 -2.54 -8.41 -0.33
CA ALA A 15 -3.41 -8.69 0.81
C ALA A 15 -4.91 -8.52 0.46
N ARG A 16 -5.29 -7.44 -0.26
CA ARG A 16 -6.67 -7.24 -0.70
C ARG A 16 -7.12 -8.32 -1.69
N HIS A 17 -6.23 -8.73 -2.59
CA HIS A 17 -6.54 -9.84 -3.50
C HIS A 17 -6.78 -11.13 -2.71
N ALA A 18 -5.91 -11.47 -1.78
CA ALA A 18 -6.04 -12.66 -0.92
C ALA A 18 -7.32 -12.61 -0.07
N LEU A 19 -7.69 -11.44 0.49
CA LEU A 19 -8.96 -11.24 1.19
C LEU A 19 -10.17 -11.51 0.30
N LYS A 20 -10.18 -10.95 -0.91
CA LYS A 20 -11.28 -11.10 -1.87
C LYS A 20 -11.45 -12.55 -2.33
N THR A 21 -10.35 -13.25 -2.56
CA THR A 21 -10.34 -14.64 -3.05
C THR A 21 -10.34 -15.68 -1.93
N LYS A 22 -10.27 -15.25 -0.68
CA LYS A 22 -10.13 -16.13 0.51
C LYS A 22 -8.96 -17.09 0.38
N SER A 23 -7.85 -16.61 -0.18
CA SER A 23 -6.64 -17.39 -0.43
C SER A 23 -5.49 -16.94 0.48
N LYS A 24 -4.38 -17.70 0.42
CA LYS A 24 -3.12 -17.25 1.00
C LYS A 24 -2.56 -16.07 0.23
N ILE A 25 -1.87 -15.17 0.92
CA ILE A 25 -1.17 -14.06 0.28
C ILE A 25 0.03 -14.59 -0.53
N SER A 26 0.22 -14.07 -1.74
CA SER A 26 1.30 -14.49 -2.65
C SER A 26 2.35 -13.38 -2.86
N TYR A 27 2.61 -12.59 -1.82
CA TYR A 27 3.62 -11.53 -1.86
C TYR A 27 5.02 -12.10 -2.11
N LYS A 28 5.77 -11.47 -3.02
CA LYS A 28 7.16 -11.81 -3.32
C LYS A 28 8.01 -10.57 -3.05
N PRO A 29 8.95 -10.63 -2.10
CA PRO A 29 9.89 -9.54 -1.86
C PRO A 29 10.69 -9.20 -3.12
N SER A 30 11.00 -7.92 -3.30
CA SER A 30 11.91 -7.49 -4.35
C SER A 30 13.35 -7.91 -4.03
N LYS A 31 14.22 -7.88 -5.03
CA LYS A 31 15.65 -8.21 -4.84
C LYS A 31 16.40 -7.26 -3.88
N TYR A 32 15.78 -6.12 -3.54
CA TYR A 32 16.35 -5.13 -2.61
C TYR A 32 15.83 -5.29 -1.19
N GLU A 33 14.88 -6.19 -0.95
CA GLU A 33 14.29 -6.46 0.35
C GLU A 33 14.95 -7.70 0.94
N ASN A 34 15.87 -7.48 1.87
CA ASN A 34 16.57 -8.58 2.54
C ASN A 34 15.67 -9.25 3.59
N LYS A 35 14.94 -8.45 4.36
CA LYS A 35 14.08 -8.92 5.46
C LYS A 35 12.90 -7.99 5.65
N ILE A 36 11.72 -8.57 5.87
CA ILE A 36 10.50 -7.83 6.25
C ILE A 36 9.93 -8.49 7.50
N GLU A 37 9.76 -7.72 8.56
CA GLU A 37 9.20 -8.19 9.84
C GLU A 37 8.08 -7.28 10.29
N PHE A 38 7.13 -7.84 11.06
CA PHE A 38 6.02 -7.09 11.66
C PHE A 38 5.99 -7.32 13.16
N LEU A 39 6.00 -6.22 13.90
CA LEU A 39 5.92 -6.21 15.36
C LEU A 39 4.54 -5.75 15.78
N PHE A 40 3.77 -6.63 16.41
CA PHE A 40 2.45 -6.36 16.93
C PHE A 40 2.50 -5.82 18.36
N THR A 41 1.48 -5.07 18.75
CA THR A 41 1.37 -4.48 20.09
C THR A 41 1.26 -5.53 21.20
N GLU A 42 0.80 -6.73 20.89
CA GLU A 42 0.64 -7.87 21.80
C GLU A 42 1.91 -8.75 21.94
N ASN A 43 3.08 -8.22 21.58
CA ASN A 43 4.37 -8.91 21.59
C ASN A 43 4.47 -10.11 20.61
N PHE A 44 3.58 -10.19 19.62
CA PHE A 44 3.73 -11.11 18.51
C PHE A 44 4.64 -10.50 17.45
N LYS A 45 5.46 -11.33 16.82
CA LYS A 45 6.36 -10.95 15.74
C LYS A 45 6.19 -11.87 14.55
N ALA A 46 5.72 -11.33 13.43
CA ALA A 46 5.71 -12.03 12.16
C ALA A 46 7.03 -11.81 11.42
N LYS A 47 7.60 -12.88 10.89
CA LYS A 47 8.92 -12.90 10.22
C LYS A 47 8.86 -12.56 8.74
N ASP A 48 7.65 -12.50 8.17
CA ASP A 48 7.40 -12.15 6.76
C ASP A 48 5.96 -11.68 6.56
N VAL A 49 5.64 -11.27 5.32
CA VAL A 49 4.31 -10.78 4.94
C VAL A 49 3.25 -11.88 5.02
N SER A 50 3.61 -13.15 4.81
CA SER A 50 2.65 -14.26 4.88
C SER A 50 2.20 -14.52 6.30
N GLU A 51 3.14 -14.61 7.23
CA GLU A 51 2.85 -14.80 8.65
C GLU A 51 2.09 -13.60 9.25
N TRP A 52 2.47 -12.38 8.85
CA TRP A 52 1.72 -11.17 9.20
C TRP A 52 0.27 -11.24 8.72
N TYR A 53 0.05 -11.61 7.47
CA TYR A 53 -1.29 -11.67 6.88
C TYR A 53 -2.14 -12.75 7.56
N GLU A 54 -1.60 -13.96 7.78
CA GLU A 54 -2.30 -15.04 8.49
C GLU A 54 -2.73 -14.60 9.89
N HIS A 55 -1.84 -13.96 10.65
CA HIS A 55 -2.16 -13.43 11.96
C HIS A 55 -3.24 -12.33 11.91
N CYS A 56 -3.19 -11.44 10.93
CA CYS A 56 -4.25 -10.44 10.73
C CYS A 56 -5.61 -11.09 10.40
N ILE A 57 -5.63 -12.14 9.59
CA ILE A 57 -6.86 -12.89 9.28
C ILE A 57 -7.45 -13.53 10.54
N GLU A 58 -6.64 -14.17 11.37
CA GLU A 58 -7.08 -14.75 12.65
C GLU A 58 -7.70 -13.69 13.58
N LYS A 59 -7.19 -12.46 13.55
CA LYS A 59 -7.74 -11.30 14.27
C LYS A 59 -8.98 -10.68 13.61
N GLY A 60 -9.42 -11.21 12.47
CA GLY A 60 -10.61 -10.75 11.77
C GLY A 60 -10.37 -9.55 10.86
N LEU A 61 -9.25 -9.51 10.15
CA LEU A 61 -8.97 -8.50 9.12
C LEU A 61 -10.08 -8.46 8.08
N GLU A 62 -10.63 -7.28 7.83
CA GLU A 62 -11.70 -7.05 6.85
C GLU A 62 -11.26 -6.23 5.64
N ASP A 63 -10.32 -5.31 5.81
CA ASP A 63 -9.78 -4.49 4.72
C ASP A 63 -8.39 -3.97 5.09
N ILE A 64 -7.62 -3.60 4.08
CA ILE A 64 -6.30 -3.00 4.22
C ILE A 64 -6.11 -1.90 3.21
N LYS A 65 -5.47 -0.80 3.61
CA LYS A 65 -5.22 0.37 2.76
C LYS A 65 -3.81 0.90 2.94
N LEU A 66 -3.29 1.50 1.88
CA LEU A 66 -2.14 2.38 1.96
C LEU A 66 -2.59 3.72 2.56
N SER A 67 -1.89 4.18 3.59
CA SER A 67 -2.03 5.53 4.11
C SER A 67 -0.77 6.33 3.83
N MET A 68 -0.97 7.53 3.30
CA MET A 68 0.08 8.52 3.14
C MET A 68 -0.35 9.76 3.91
N PRO A 69 0.33 10.13 5.01
CA PRO A 69 0.01 11.36 5.71
C PRO A 69 0.28 12.56 4.79
N ILE A 70 -0.73 13.38 4.61
CA ILE A 70 -0.66 14.58 3.80
C ILE A 70 -0.17 15.71 4.70
N ALA A 71 1.12 16.02 4.67
CA ALA A 71 1.67 17.20 5.33
C ALA A 71 1.45 18.48 4.51
N VAL A 72 0.93 18.39 3.29
CA VAL A 72 0.79 19.50 2.34
C VAL A 72 -0.65 19.98 2.35
N LYS A 73 -0.84 21.28 2.62
CA LYS A 73 -2.17 21.91 2.61
C LYS A 73 -2.81 21.98 1.22
N ASP A 74 -2.00 21.97 0.17
CA ASP A 74 -2.43 22.02 -1.23
C ASP A 74 -2.39 20.63 -1.87
N PRO A 75 -3.55 20.05 -2.24
CA PRO A 75 -3.61 18.75 -2.88
C PRO A 75 -2.82 18.65 -4.20
N SER A 76 -2.62 19.75 -4.91
CA SER A 76 -1.86 19.77 -6.17
C SER A 76 -0.37 19.51 -5.97
N LEU A 77 0.15 19.74 -4.78
CA LEU A 77 1.54 19.51 -4.42
C LEU A 77 1.82 18.10 -3.88
N LEU A 78 0.81 17.26 -3.74
CA LEU A 78 0.93 15.88 -3.25
C LEU A 78 1.90 15.03 -4.08
N ALA A 79 1.91 15.22 -5.40
CA ALA A 79 2.79 14.50 -6.30
C ALA A 79 4.29 14.81 -6.07
N PHE A 80 4.57 15.94 -5.43
CA PHE A 80 5.92 16.42 -5.14
C PHE A 80 6.29 16.30 -3.66
N SER A 81 5.36 15.88 -2.81
CA SER A 81 5.63 15.72 -1.39
C SER A 81 6.45 14.46 -1.15
N ASN A 82 7.62 14.63 -0.56
CA ASN A 82 8.48 13.52 -0.11
C ASN A 82 7.95 13.04 1.24
N THR A 83 6.87 12.22 1.23
CA THR A 83 6.28 11.70 2.46
C THR A 83 7.09 10.50 2.94
N SER A 84 7.85 10.68 4.01
CA SER A 84 8.64 9.64 4.66
C SER A 84 7.85 8.76 5.64
N GLN A 85 6.52 8.84 5.65
CA GLN A 85 5.67 8.20 6.66
C GLN A 85 4.45 7.48 6.06
N ALA A 86 4.62 6.81 4.93
CA ALA A 86 3.58 5.92 4.44
C ALA A 86 3.43 4.70 5.36
N GLY A 87 2.21 4.18 5.49
CA GLY A 87 1.94 3.03 6.34
C GLY A 87 0.80 2.15 5.81
N LEU A 88 0.71 0.97 6.38
CA LEU A 88 -0.42 0.05 6.17
C LEU A 88 -1.49 0.37 7.19
N VAL A 89 -2.74 0.55 6.76
CA VAL A 89 -3.90 0.67 7.67
C VAL A 89 -4.74 -0.58 7.55
N CYS A 90 -4.92 -1.28 8.67
CA CYS A 90 -5.68 -2.51 8.78
C CYS A 90 -7.00 -2.27 9.49
N TYR A 91 -8.10 -2.67 8.87
CA TYR A 91 -9.45 -2.59 9.41
C TYR A 91 -9.88 -3.99 9.84
N PHE A 92 -10.21 -4.14 11.11
CA PHE A 92 -10.68 -5.40 11.69
C PHE A 92 -12.16 -5.34 12.05
N LYS A 93 -12.72 -6.48 12.41
CA LYS A 93 -14.06 -6.57 13.02
C LYS A 93 -14.18 -5.63 14.22
N ASP A 94 -15.42 -5.32 14.60
CA ASP A 94 -15.73 -4.47 15.76
C ASP A 94 -15.16 -3.03 15.67
N ASN A 95 -14.93 -2.55 14.44
CA ASN A 95 -14.39 -1.21 14.17
C ASN A 95 -13.00 -0.96 14.76
N VAL A 96 -12.23 -2.01 14.99
CA VAL A 96 -10.85 -1.88 15.39
C VAL A 96 -10.00 -1.52 14.17
N VAL A 97 -9.20 -0.47 14.30
CA VAL A 97 -8.26 -0.04 13.25
C VAL A 97 -6.87 0.06 13.83
N THR A 98 -5.92 -0.55 13.13
CA THR A 98 -4.50 -0.40 13.45
C THR A 98 -3.74 0.06 12.21
N TYR A 99 -2.55 0.58 12.42
CA TYR A 99 -1.66 0.93 11.33
C TYR A 99 -0.24 0.47 11.63
N PHE A 100 0.48 0.10 10.57
CA PHE A 100 1.86 -0.34 10.63
C PHE A 100 2.75 0.67 9.93
N ILE A 101 3.72 1.19 10.65
CA ILE A 101 4.72 2.12 10.12
C ILE A 101 6.03 1.37 9.90
N PRO A 102 6.60 1.41 8.69
CA PRO A 102 7.88 0.79 8.41
C PRO A 102 9.05 1.63 8.92
N LYS A 103 10.07 0.95 9.45
CA LYS A 103 11.42 1.49 9.65
C LYS A 103 12.35 0.74 8.71
N TRP A 104 13.08 1.49 7.89
CA TRP A 104 14.02 0.97 6.93
C TRP A 104 15.44 1.08 7.46
N GLU A 105 16.17 -0.03 7.44
CA GLU A 105 17.56 -0.09 7.87
C GLU A 105 18.37 -0.76 6.76
N SER A 106 19.56 -0.20 6.46
CA SER A 106 20.49 -0.80 5.49
C SER A 106 21.03 -2.10 6.05
N GLY A 107 20.97 -3.17 5.25
CA GLY A 107 21.60 -4.47 5.53
C GLY A 107 22.65 -4.81 4.48
N ASP A 108 23.35 -5.92 4.68
CA ASP A 108 24.48 -6.32 3.81
C ASP A 108 24.08 -6.56 2.35
N ASN A 109 22.85 -7.06 2.11
CA ASN A 109 22.35 -7.44 0.78
C ASN A 109 21.05 -6.72 0.40
N GLY A 110 20.74 -5.59 1.02
CA GLY A 110 19.51 -4.86 0.77
C GLY A 110 18.94 -4.23 2.03
N TRP A 111 17.63 -4.00 2.03
CA TRP A 111 16.93 -3.32 3.10
C TRP A 111 16.29 -4.30 4.08
N ASN A 112 16.51 -4.08 5.37
CA ASN A 112 15.72 -4.68 6.45
C ASN A 112 14.59 -3.74 6.80
N VAL A 113 13.36 -4.22 6.72
CA VAL A 113 12.16 -3.42 6.96
C VAL A 113 11.41 -3.98 8.14
N ILE A 114 11.19 -3.15 9.16
CA ILE A 114 10.46 -3.53 10.36
C ILE A 114 9.21 -2.68 10.45
N TYR A 115 8.06 -3.30 10.24
CA TYR A 115 6.75 -2.69 10.44
C TYR A 115 6.35 -2.78 11.90
N ARG A 116 6.04 -1.65 12.53
CA ARG A 116 5.55 -1.60 13.92
C ARG A 116 4.07 -1.24 13.93
N GLU A 117 3.28 -2.03 14.64
CA GLU A 117 1.85 -1.79 14.83
C GLU A 117 1.60 -0.66 15.84
N TYR A 118 0.58 0.15 15.54
CA TYR A 118 -0.01 1.16 16.41
C TYR A 118 -1.53 1.07 16.35
N LYS A 119 -2.20 1.24 17.47
CA LYS A 119 -3.67 1.35 17.53
C LYS A 119 -4.11 2.75 17.11
N TRP A 120 -5.17 2.84 16.35
CA TRP A 120 -5.78 4.10 15.98
C TRP A 120 -7.01 4.36 16.84
N GLU A 121 -6.82 4.94 18.03
CA GLU A 121 -7.86 5.13 19.04
C GLU A 121 -9.03 6.01 18.58
N ASN A 122 -8.76 7.02 17.75
CA ASN A 122 -9.78 7.93 17.19
C ASN A 122 -10.04 7.65 15.71
N SER A 123 -10.02 6.40 15.30
CA SER A 123 -10.29 6.03 13.92
C SER A 123 -11.69 6.47 13.49
N PRO A 124 -11.88 6.87 12.21
CA PRO A 124 -13.21 7.15 11.69
C PRO A 124 -14.11 5.92 11.87
N LYS A 125 -15.27 6.10 12.52
CA LYS A 125 -16.25 5.01 12.76
C LYS A 125 -16.79 4.37 11.49
N LYS A 126 -16.62 5.00 10.33
CA LYS A 126 -16.99 4.47 9.02
C LYS A 126 -15.75 4.27 8.18
N LYS A 127 -15.62 3.09 7.58
CA LYS A 127 -14.64 2.86 6.51
C LYS A 127 -14.81 3.93 5.45
N VAL A 128 -13.75 4.68 5.16
CA VAL A 128 -13.74 5.58 4.02
C VAL A 128 -13.83 4.72 2.78
N GLN A 129 -14.98 4.75 2.10
CA GLN A 129 -15.13 4.12 0.80
C GLN A 129 -14.60 5.10 -0.24
N PHE A 130 -13.64 4.66 -1.03
CA PHE A 130 -13.20 5.39 -2.22
C PHE A 130 -14.00 4.85 -3.40
N GLU A 131 -14.52 5.75 -4.23
CA GLU A 131 -15.07 5.39 -5.53
C GLU A 131 -13.98 4.70 -6.38
N ASP A 132 -14.35 3.61 -7.04
CA ASP A 132 -13.46 2.96 -7.99
C ASP A 132 -13.52 3.68 -9.34
N ASN A 133 -12.60 4.61 -9.55
CA ASN A 133 -12.50 5.39 -10.77
C ASN A 133 -11.56 4.74 -11.81
N THR A 134 -11.29 3.44 -11.71
CA THR A 134 -10.36 2.74 -12.59
C THR A 134 -10.76 2.84 -14.06
N GLU A 135 -12.05 2.68 -14.36
CA GLU A 135 -12.54 2.76 -15.74
C GLU A 135 -12.46 4.18 -16.30
N ASP A 136 -12.79 5.19 -15.51
CA ASP A 136 -12.66 6.59 -15.93
C ASP A 136 -11.20 6.96 -16.17
N PHE A 137 -10.29 6.44 -15.34
CA PHE A 137 -8.86 6.61 -15.53
C PHE A 137 -8.37 5.96 -16.82
N LYS A 138 -8.76 4.71 -17.11
CA LYS A 138 -8.44 4.00 -18.36
C LYS A 138 -8.98 4.76 -19.59
N ASN A 139 -10.23 5.22 -19.52
CA ASN A 139 -10.84 6.01 -20.59
C ASN A 139 -10.08 7.32 -20.84
N THR A 140 -9.60 7.96 -19.78
CA THR A 140 -8.80 9.18 -19.89
C THR A 140 -7.45 8.90 -20.55
N LEU A 141 -6.76 7.83 -20.14
CA LEU A 141 -5.49 7.41 -20.76
C LEU A 141 -5.68 7.11 -22.25
N SER A 142 -6.74 6.39 -22.63
CA SER A 142 -7.06 6.10 -24.04
C SER A 142 -7.29 7.37 -24.86
N LYS A 143 -7.98 8.38 -24.29
CA LYS A 143 -8.15 9.68 -24.95
C LYS A 143 -6.81 10.41 -25.14
N ILE A 144 -5.93 10.37 -24.16
CA ILE A 144 -4.58 10.95 -24.22
C ILE A 144 -3.76 10.27 -25.31
N THR A 145 -3.79 8.93 -25.39
CA THR A 145 -3.13 8.15 -26.45
C THR A 145 -3.63 8.58 -27.82
N THR A 146 -4.95 8.65 -28.01
CA THR A 146 -5.55 9.07 -29.28
C THR A 146 -5.16 10.50 -29.67
N LEU A 147 -5.05 11.40 -28.69
CA LEU A 147 -4.59 12.78 -28.95
C LEU A 147 -3.12 12.81 -29.35
N ALA A 148 -2.28 12.05 -28.66
CA ALA A 148 -0.85 11.95 -28.97
C ALA A 148 -0.61 11.43 -30.40
N ASP A 149 -1.38 10.41 -30.81
CA ASP A 149 -1.34 9.88 -32.17
C ASP A 149 -1.72 10.95 -33.21
N LYS A 150 -2.76 11.75 -32.94
CA LYS A 150 -3.23 12.82 -33.87
C LYS A 150 -2.22 13.94 -34.08
N ILE A 151 -1.34 14.19 -33.12
CA ILE A 151 -0.30 15.22 -33.18
C ILE A 151 1.09 14.64 -33.52
N ASP A 152 1.13 13.38 -33.98
CA ASP A 152 2.35 12.64 -34.35
C ASP A 152 3.39 12.53 -33.22
N PHE A 153 2.90 12.38 -31.94
CA PHE A 153 3.75 12.25 -30.76
C PHE A 153 3.80 10.80 -30.29
N GLN A 154 4.20 9.87 -31.14
CA GLN A 154 4.18 8.42 -30.96
C GLN A 154 4.89 7.94 -29.69
N ASN A 155 6.04 8.55 -29.36
CA ASN A 155 6.78 8.16 -28.16
C ASN A 155 5.97 8.37 -26.87
N PHE A 156 5.07 9.35 -26.85
CA PHE A 156 4.20 9.63 -25.72
C PHE A 156 2.98 8.70 -25.72
N ALA A 157 2.43 8.39 -26.89
CA ALA A 157 1.32 7.44 -27.01
C ALA A 157 1.71 6.06 -26.47
N ASN A 158 2.92 5.57 -26.77
CA ASN A 158 3.41 4.25 -26.34
C ASN A 158 3.62 4.09 -24.82
N ILE A 159 3.57 5.18 -24.05
CA ILE A 159 3.68 5.12 -22.56
C ILE A 159 2.39 4.59 -21.91
N PHE A 160 1.25 4.74 -22.59
CA PHE A 160 -0.08 4.51 -22.02
C PHE A 160 -0.83 3.28 -22.62
N ILE A 161 -0.13 2.46 -23.39
CA ILE A 161 -0.67 1.23 -23.99
C ILE A 161 -0.40 0.01 -23.11
#